data_63b8b4d9b062252d2d3afa3fd2f4285d
#
_entry.id   63b8b4d9b062252d2d3afa3fd2f4285d
#
_cell.length_a   1.000
_cell.length_b   1.000
_cell.length_c   1.000
_cell.angle_alpha   90.00
_cell.angle_beta   90.00
_cell.angle_gamma   90.00
#
_symmetry.space_group_name_H-M   'P 1'
#
loop_
_entity.id
_entity.type
_entity.pdbx_description
1 polymer ?
#
loop_
_entity_poly.entity_id
_entity_poly.type
_entity_poly.pdbx_seq_one_letter_code
_entity_poly.pdbx_strand_id
1 'polypeptide(L)'
;MSGFTECIARLEDADETERAYAAEDLGYLNLAACVPALLGRLGEETSLAVRDAIFQALIRIDGDAPIEGCVGLLGSDDPQIRNQAVDVLRRKGAPSVPFLHTAMQGGDKDIRKLVLDVLSGIQAGDTAALYAAALSDQDPNVVITAVENLGRMRAAEFQSRIEDLLQAATHPMLMAACVEALVEIGRESSLAAIRRRFPELAKLPDFFLGPYLKVLAAFGGAGDFAEVAGLLPVRGPHLRPAILGTLLAMLGRCQADGPGEAVLAALRAVAEDGDPPLCRYQAVRILGHWTAREDVCAFLVSCLSSAERLVRLGAAESLRASGRPEVEPLMAARALEESDEEVLQALGC
;
A
#
# COMPACT_ATOMS: atom_id res chain seq x y z
N MET A 1 9.31 9.27 -50.23
CA MET A 1 10.68 8.76 -50.00
C MET A 1 11.72 9.85 -49.81
N SER A 2 11.61 11.05 -50.43
CA SER A 2 12.61 12.13 -50.21
C SER A 2 12.65 12.66 -48.77
N GLY A 3 11.50 12.90 -48.13
CA GLY A 3 11.45 13.39 -46.76
C GLY A 3 12.03 12.48 -45.69
N PHE A 4 11.84 11.15 -45.80
CA PHE A 4 12.40 10.15 -44.85
C PHE A 4 13.95 10.17 -44.87
N THR A 5 14.56 10.13 -46.08
CA THR A 5 16.03 10.14 -46.21
C THR A 5 16.63 11.46 -45.73
N GLU A 6 15.94 12.58 -45.99
CA GLU A 6 16.34 13.89 -45.52
C GLU A 6 16.29 14.00 -43.99
N CYS A 7 15.23 13.55 -43.35
CA CYS A 7 15.12 13.57 -41.88
C CYS A 7 16.20 12.68 -41.23
N ILE A 8 16.51 11.49 -41.80
CA ILE A 8 17.60 10.66 -41.29
C ILE A 8 18.95 11.41 -41.39
N ALA A 9 19.23 12.09 -42.48
CA ALA A 9 20.48 12.86 -42.62
C ALA A 9 20.56 13.99 -41.58
N ARG A 10 19.45 14.69 -41.29
CA ARG A 10 19.37 15.74 -40.27
C ARG A 10 19.50 15.23 -38.84
N LEU A 11 19.24 13.96 -38.55
CA LEU A 11 19.54 13.37 -37.21
C LEU A 11 21.04 13.39 -36.90
N GLU A 12 21.90 13.50 -37.88
CA GLU A 12 23.35 13.58 -37.72
C GLU A 12 23.91 15.00 -37.82
N ASP A 13 23.03 16.03 -37.83
CA ASP A 13 23.46 17.43 -37.92
C ASP A 13 24.27 17.85 -36.68
N ALA A 14 25.21 18.79 -36.86
CA ALA A 14 25.99 19.34 -35.76
C ALA A 14 25.11 20.15 -34.78
N ASP A 15 24.06 20.82 -35.28
CA ASP A 15 23.13 21.59 -34.47
C ASP A 15 22.10 20.66 -33.77
N GLU A 16 22.06 20.73 -32.45
CA GLU A 16 21.10 19.94 -31.64
C GLU A 16 19.64 20.28 -31.97
N THR A 17 19.35 21.51 -32.36
CA THR A 17 17.99 21.95 -32.71
C THR A 17 17.53 21.26 -33.98
N GLU A 18 18.41 21.15 -34.99
CA GLU A 18 18.11 20.41 -36.21
C GLU A 18 17.93 18.92 -35.96
N ARG A 19 18.74 18.34 -35.10
CA ARG A 19 18.55 16.92 -34.69
C ARG A 19 17.22 16.69 -33.98
N ALA A 20 16.82 17.60 -33.08
CA ALA A 20 15.54 17.49 -32.37
C ALA A 20 14.36 17.59 -33.36
N TYR A 21 14.37 18.56 -34.29
CA TYR A 21 13.34 18.65 -35.31
C TYR A 21 13.32 17.44 -36.24
N ALA A 22 14.49 16.92 -36.61
CA ALA A 22 14.55 15.70 -37.41
C ALA A 22 13.90 14.50 -36.69
N ALA A 23 14.14 14.34 -35.38
CA ALA A 23 13.49 13.30 -34.60
C ALA A 23 11.97 13.49 -34.54
N GLU A 24 11.48 14.73 -34.35
CA GLU A 24 10.04 15.02 -34.37
C GLU A 24 9.42 14.71 -35.74
N ASP A 25 10.07 15.14 -36.85
CA ASP A 25 9.61 14.90 -38.22
C ASP A 25 9.50 13.38 -38.49
N LEU A 26 10.50 12.60 -38.07
CA LEU A 26 10.45 11.12 -38.17
C LEU A 26 9.29 10.52 -37.38
N GLY A 27 8.98 11.08 -36.20
CA GLY A 27 7.80 10.70 -35.41
C GLY A 27 6.49 10.97 -36.15
N TYR A 28 6.40 12.13 -36.84
CA TYR A 28 5.22 12.47 -37.64
C TYR A 28 5.06 11.64 -38.91
N LEU A 29 6.16 11.14 -39.49
CA LEU A 29 6.08 10.20 -40.60
C LEU A 29 5.39 8.89 -40.22
N ASN A 30 5.43 8.54 -38.94
CA ASN A 30 4.80 7.34 -38.40
C ASN A 30 5.16 6.03 -39.14
N LEU A 31 6.42 5.88 -39.50
CA LEU A 31 6.93 4.71 -40.23
C LEU A 31 7.83 3.86 -39.32
N ALA A 32 7.58 2.54 -39.24
CA ALA A 32 8.43 1.61 -38.50
C ALA A 32 9.92 1.68 -38.95
N ALA A 33 10.17 2.01 -40.22
CA ALA A 33 11.52 2.19 -40.76
C ALA A 33 12.32 3.34 -40.10
N CYS A 34 11.65 4.28 -39.40
CA CYS A 34 12.31 5.38 -38.70
C CYS A 34 12.97 4.88 -37.37
N VAL A 35 12.46 3.83 -36.78
CA VAL A 35 12.85 3.36 -35.43
C VAL A 35 14.34 3.02 -35.32
N PRO A 36 14.96 2.27 -36.25
CA PRO A 36 16.40 1.96 -36.16
C PRO A 36 17.29 3.20 -36.14
N ALA A 37 16.96 4.24 -36.94
CA ALA A 37 17.72 5.48 -36.97
C ALA A 37 17.59 6.27 -35.66
N LEU A 38 16.37 6.37 -35.11
CA LEU A 38 16.11 7.02 -33.82
C LEU A 38 16.85 6.32 -32.66
N LEU A 39 16.83 5.00 -32.63
CA LEU A 39 17.53 4.22 -31.59
C LEU A 39 19.06 4.31 -31.75
N GLY A 40 19.57 4.30 -32.98
CA GLY A 40 20.99 4.48 -33.26
C GLY A 40 21.48 5.84 -32.75
N ARG A 41 20.76 6.91 -33.08
CA ARG A 41 21.09 8.26 -32.61
C ARG A 41 21.03 8.37 -31.09
N LEU A 42 20.05 7.76 -30.45
CA LEU A 42 19.90 7.77 -28.98
C LEU A 42 21.13 7.24 -28.26
N GLY A 43 21.82 6.26 -28.81
CA GLY A 43 23.05 5.68 -28.24
C GLY A 43 24.24 6.64 -28.20
N GLU A 44 24.26 7.63 -29.10
CA GLU A 44 25.35 8.59 -29.25
C GLU A 44 24.97 10.00 -28.75
N GLU A 45 23.69 10.24 -28.49
CA GLU A 45 23.17 11.58 -28.18
C GLU A 45 23.45 12.01 -26.74
N THR A 46 23.95 13.22 -26.59
CA THR A 46 24.22 13.85 -25.29
C THR A 46 23.23 14.95 -24.91
N SER A 47 22.55 15.54 -25.91
CA SER A 47 21.53 16.57 -25.68
C SER A 47 20.25 15.93 -25.13
N LEU A 48 19.81 16.38 -23.96
CA LEU A 48 18.54 15.93 -23.35
C LEU A 48 17.34 16.29 -24.22
N ALA A 49 17.38 17.46 -24.89
CA ALA A 49 16.29 17.89 -25.76
C ALA A 49 16.11 16.96 -26.97
N VAL A 50 17.20 16.52 -27.57
CA VAL A 50 17.16 15.56 -28.69
C VAL A 50 16.72 14.19 -28.21
N ARG A 51 17.22 13.72 -27.07
CA ARG A 51 16.76 12.45 -26.44
C ARG A 51 15.25 12.47 -26.20
N ASP A 52 14.72 13.56 -25.63
CA ASP A 52 13.28 13.71 -25.40
C ASP A 52 12.50 13.70 -26.71
N ALA A 53 12.97 14.40 -27.76
CA ALA A 53 12.36 14.39 -29.08
C ALA A 53 12.33 12.97 -29.70
N ILE A 54 13.41 12.20 -29.55
CA ILE A 54 13.49 10.79 -29.99
C ILE A 54 12.44 9.94 -29.25
N PHE A 55 12.34 10.05 -27.94
CA PHE A 55 11.34 9.28 -27.18
C PHE A 55 9.91 9.69 -27.52
N GLN A 56 9.64 10.97 -27.75
CA GLN A 56 8.34 11.44 -28.25
C GLN A 56 8.02 10.87 -29.65
N ALA A 57 9.03 10.77 -30.53
CA ALA A 57 8.87 10.13 -31.83
C ALA A 57 8.53 8.65 -31.68
N LEU A 58 9.23 7.88 -30.81
CA LEU A 58 8.94 6.49 -30.52
C LEU A 58 7.53 6.28 -29.95
N ILE A 59 7.01 7.23 -29.15
CA ILE A 59 5.63 7.19 -28.67
C ILE A 59 4.64 7.33 -29.84
N ARG A 60 4.92 8.23 -30.79
CA ARG A 60 4.02 8.49 -31.95
C ARG A 60 4.00 7.36 -32.97
N ILE A 61 5.17 6.75 -33.25
CA ILE A 61 5.26 5.70 -34.27
C ILE A 61 4.46 4.48 -33.82
N ASP A 62 3.48 4.07 -34.62
CA ASP A 62 2.65 2.91 -34.37
C ASP A 62 3.37 1.58 -34.68
N GLY A 63 2.78 0.47 -34.19
CA GLY A 63 3.26 -0.89 -34.45
C GLY A 63 4.30 -1.38 -33.45
N ASP A 64 4.89 -2.51 -33.74
CA ASP A 64 5.71 -3.31 -32.82
C ASP A 64 7.16 -2.79 -32.72
N ALA A 65 7.69 -2.19 -33.78
CA ALA A 65 9.10 -1.77 -33.83
C ALA A 65 9.53 -0.83 -32.69
N PRO A 66 8.77 0.24 -32.33
CA PRO A 66 9.13 1.10 -31.20
C PRO A 66 9.02 0.35 -29.85
N ILE A 67 8.11 -0.62 -29.74
CA ILE A 67 7.96 -1.45 -28.52
C ILE A 67 9.19 -2.35 -28.38
N GLU A 68 9.57 -3.09 -29.41
CA GLU A 68 10.77 -3.95 -29.43
C GLU A 68 12.03 -3.14 -29.10
N GLY A 69 12.18 -1.96 -29.73
CA GLY A 69 13.30 -1.08 -29.47
C GLY A 69 13.36 -0.63 -28.00
N CYS A 70 12.24 -0.21 -27.43
CA CYS A 70 12.18 0.24 -26.04
C CYS A 70 12.37 -0.93 -25.04
N VAL A 71 11.91 -2.14 -25.36
CA VAL A 71 12.22 -3.34 -24.54
C VAL A 71 13.73 -3.58 -24.51
N GLY A 72 14.43 -3.44 -25.63
CA GLY A 72 15.89 -3.51 -25.69
C GLY A 72 16.58 -2.44 -24.83
N LEU A 73 16.02 -1.24 -24.74
CA LEU A 73 16.56 -0.14 -23.92
C LEU A 73 16.38 -0.33 -22.41
N LEU A 74 15.56 -1.29 -21.94
CA LEU A 74 15.48 -1.64 -20.52
C LEU A 74 16.82 -2.16 -19.96
N GLY A 75 17.71 -2.67 -20.80
CA GLY A 75 19.07 -3.07 -20.45
C GLY A 75 20.12 -1.98 -20.61
N SER A 76 19.76 -0.74 -20.90
CA SER A 76 20.72 0.38 -21.05
C SER A 76 21.46 0.67 -19.75
N ASP A 77 22.74 1.00 -19.81
CA ASP A 77 23.51 1.45 -18.65
C ASP A 77 23.09 2.82 -18.14
N ASP A 78 22.47 3.66 -19.02
CA ASP A 78 21.96 4.98 -18.67
C ASP A 78 20.58 4.88 -18.01
N PRO A 79 20.44 5.26 -16.70
CA PRO A 79 19.16 5.21 -16.01
C PRO A 79 18.07 6.09 -16.62
N GLN A 80 18.45 7.21 -17.28
CA GLN A 80 17.48 8.10 -17.91
C GLN A 80 16.87 7.42 -19.14
N ILE A 81 17.70 6.76 -19.95
CA ILE A 81 17.23 6.00 -21.12
C ILE A 81 16.30 4.87 -20.67
N ARG A 82 16.66 4.11 -19.62
CA ARG A 82 15.78 3.06 -19.07
C ARG A 82 14.43 3.62 -18.63
N ASN A 83 14.43 4.73 -17.88
CA ASN A 83 13.19 5.34 -17.37
C ASN A 83 12.30 5.87 -18.51
N GLN A 84 12.88 6.46 -19.53
CA GLN A 84 12.13 6.94 -20.70
C GLN A 84 11.58 5.78 -21.54
N ALA A 85 12.34 4.68 -21.68
CA ALA A 85 11.84 3.46 -22.32
C ALA A 85 10.64 2.87 -21.56
N VAL A 86 10.69 2.84 -20.22
CA VAL A 86 9.56 2.44 -19.35
C VAL A 86 8.33 3.32 -19.65
N ASP A 87 8.49 4.64 -19.76
CA ASP A 87 7.37 5.55 -20.07
C ASP A 87 6.78 5.30 -21.46
N VAL A 88 7.61 5.10 -22.48
CA VAL A 88 7.13 4.73 -23.83
C VAL A 88 6.30 3.44 -23.78
N LEU A 89 6.82 2.38 -23.14
CA LEU A 89 6.15 1.09 -23.06
C LEU A 89 4.80 1.19 -22.32
N ARG A 90 4.73 1.97 -21.24
CA ARG A 90 3.47 2.27 -20.53
C ARG A 90 2.47 2.99 -21.42
N ARG A 91 2.91 3.99 -22.18
CA ARG A 91 2.05 4.74 -23.11
C ARG A 91 1.57 3.91 -24.28
N LYS A 92 2.38 2.96 -24.76
CA LYS A 92 1.97 1.97 -25.76
C LYS A 92 0.91 1.02 -25.21
N GLY A 93 0.92 0.78 -23.91
CA GLY A 93 -0.14 0.04 -23.22
C GLY A 93 -0.18 -1.45 -23.57
N ALA A 94 -1.39 -2.00 -23.75
CA ALA A 94 -1.62 -3.43 -24.01
C ALA A 94 -0.76 -4.06 -25.13
N PRO A 95 -0.48 -3.38 -26.26
CA PRO A 95 0.44 -3.91 -27.28
C PRO A 95 1.85 -4.24 -26.76
N SER A 96 2.31 -3.64 -25.67
CA SER A 96 3.64 -3.94 -25.09
C SER A 96 3.66 -5.27 -24.33
N VAL A 97 2.53 -5.79 -23.86
CA VAL A 97 2.46 -6.96 -22.97
C VAL A 97 3.12 -8.21 -23.55
N PRO A 98 2.93 -8.61 -24.82
CA PRO A 98 3.61 -9.79 -25.39
C PRO A 98 5.13 -9.67 -25.38
N PHE A 99 5.67 -8.49 -25.67
CA PHE A 99 7.10 -8.21 -25.69
C PHE A 99 7.70 -8.22 -24.29
N LEU A 100 6.98 -7.64 -23.32
CA LEU A 100 7.33 -7.68 -21.91
C LEU A 100 7.33 -9.10 -21.37
N HIS A 101 6.36 -9.93 -21.76
CA HIS A 101 6.35 -11.35 -21.41
C HIS A 101 7.60 -12.08 -21.92
N THR A 102 8.03 -11.80 -23.13
CA THR A 102 9.27 -12.39 -23.69
C THR A 102 10.49 -11.91 -22.91
N ALA A 103 10.56 -10.63 -22.56
CA ALA A 103 11.66 -10.06 -21.77
C ALA A 103 11.76 -10.65 -20.35
N MET A 104 10.62 -11.05 -19.75
CA MET A 104 10.60 -11.76 -18.45
C MET A 104 11.31 -13.11 -18.48
N GLN A 105 11.50 -13.72 -19.63
CA GLN A 105 12.21 -14.98 -19.77
C GLN A 105 13.73 -14.79 -19.86
N GLY A 106 14.21 -13.54 -19.91
CA GLY A 106 15.62 -13.19 -19.94
C GLY A 106 16.35 -13.42 -18.62
N GLY A 107 17.70 -13.55 -18.71
CA GLY A 107 18.55 -13.86 -17.56
C GLY A 107 18.75 -12.69 -16.58
N ASP A 108 18.57 -11.45 -17.02
CA ASP A 108 18.83 -10.26 -16.21
C ASP A 108 17.65 -9.94 -15.26
N LYS A 109 17.91 -10.01 -13.95
CA LYS A 109 16.94 -9.73 -12.89
C LYS A 109 16.44 -8.29 -12.89
N ASP A 110 17.33 -7.33 -13.25
CA ASP A 110 16.98 -5.90 -13.23
C ASP A 110 16.03 -5.58 -14.39
N ILE A 111 16.23 -6.22 -15.55
CA ILE A 111 15.27 -6.15 -16.67
C ILE A 111 13.93 -6.78 -16.25
N ARG A 112 13.93 -7.98 -15.64
CA ARG A 112 12.68 -8.63 -15.20
C ARG A 112 11.92 -7.75 -14.20
N LYS A 113 12.62 -7.10 -13.26
CA LYS A 113 11.99 -6.16 -12.33
C LYS A 113 11.40 -4.95 -13.06
N LEU A 114 12.15 -4.33 -13.98
CA LEU A 114 11.66 -3.21 -14.79
C LEU A 114 10.42 -3.59 -15.61
N VAL A 115 10.38 -4.82 -16.16
CA VAL A 115 9.19 -5.31 -16.86
C VAL A 115 7.97 -5.33 -15.96
N LEU A 116 8.10 -5.81 -14.71
CA LEU A 116 6.99 -5.77 -13.75
C LEU A 116 6.59 -4.34 -13.40
N ASP A 117 7.55 -3.43 -13.31
CA ASP A 117 7.29 -2.00 -13.10
C ASP A 117 6.55 -1.38 -14.28
N VAL A 118 6.90 -1.73 -15.54
CA VAL A 118 6.15 -1.29 -16.74
C VAL A 118 4.72 -1.81 -16.68
N LEU A 119 4.53 -3.11 -16.41
CA LEU A 119 3.20 -3.74 -16.35
C LEU A 119 2.29 -3.08 -15.31
N SER A 120 2.85 -2.54 -14.21
CA SER A 120 2.06 -1.86 -13.16
C SER A 120 1.34 -0.60 -13.67
N GLY A 121 1.82 -0.01 -14.76
CA GLY A 121 1.21 1.15 -15.42
C GLY A 121 0.29 0.78 -16.59
N ILE A 122 0.19 -0.49 -16.94
CA ILE A 122 -0.62 -0.96 -18.09
C ILE A 122 -1.91 -1.58 -17.57
N GLN A 123 -3.04 -0.99 -17.94
CA GLN A 123 -4.37 -1.56 -17.67
C GLN A 123 -4.74 -2.58 -18.77
N ALA A 124 -4.27 -3.80 -18.64
CA ALA A 124 -4.60 -4.91 -19.55
C ALA A 124 -4.99 -6.15 -18.76
N GLY A 125 -5.99 -6.91 -19.25
CA GLY A 125 -6.62 -8.00 -18.50
C GLY A 125 -5.71 -9.15 -18.06
N ASP A 126 -4.59 -9.41 -18.77
CA ASP A 126 -3.72 -10.59 -18.54
C ASP A 126 -2.47 -10.28 -17.69
N THR A 127 -2.31 -9.07 -17.16
CA THR A 127 -1.11 -8.72 -16.38
C THR A 127 -0.99 -9.51 -15.08
N ALA A 128 -2.11 -9.90 -14.45
CA ALA A 128 -2.10 -10.71 -13.24
C ALA A 128 -1.42 -12.09 -13.46
N ALA A 129 -1.62 -12.72 -14.61
CA ALA A 129 -0.96 -13.98 -14.94
C ALA A 129 0.57 -13.84 -15.06
N LEU A 130 1.05 -12.70 -15.57
CA LEU A 130 2.49 -12.41 -15.66
C LEU A 130 3.11 -12.21 -14.27
N TYR A 131 2.46 -11.48 -13.39
CA TYR A 131 2.88 -11.35 -11.98
C TYR A 131 2.87 -12.72 -11.28
N ALA A 132 1.84 -13.54 -11.53
CA ALA A 132 1.77 -14.87 -10.96
C ALA A 132 2.90 -15.80 -11.45
N ALA A 133 3.34 -15.68 -12.71
CA ALA A 133 4.51 -16.39 -13.20
C ALA A 133 5.79 -15.94 -12.46
N ALA A 134 5.93 -14.65 -12.18
CA ALA A 134 7.07 -14.07 -11.46
C ALA A 134 7.15 -14.47 -9.97
N LEU A 135 6.09 -15.05 -9.37
CA LEU A 135 6.15 -15.59 -8.00
C LEU A 135 7.17 -16.73 -7.83
N SER A 136 7.62 -17.33 -8.92
CA SER A 136 8.63 -18.41 -8.93
C SER A 136 10.01 -17.93 -9.40
N ASP A 137 10.23 -16.61 -9.45
CA ASP A 137 11.53 -16.05 -9.86
C ASP A 137 12.62 -16.36 -8.82
N GLN A 138 13.86 -16.47 -9.32
CA GLN A 138 15.03 -16.74 -8.47
C GLN A 138 15.46 -15.51 -7.63
N ASP A 139 15.16 -14.30 -8.11
CA ASP A 139 15.50 -13.05 -7.40
C ASP A 139 14.34 -12.63 -6.49
N PRO A 140 14.58 -12.48 -5.18
CA PRO A 140 13.53 -12.12 -4.23
C PRO A 140 12.90 -10.75 -4.50
N ASN A 141 13.61 -9.80 -5.12
CA ASN A 141 13.04 -8.48 -5.43
C ASN A 141 12.03 -8.56 -6.57
N VAL A 142 12.25 -9.43 -7.55
CA VAL A 142 11.28 -9.71 -8.61
C VAL A 142 10.02 -10.32 -8.00
N VAL A 143 10.18 -11.31 -7.09
CA VAL A 143 9.06 -11.94 -6.38
C VAL A 143 8.30 -10.93 -5.52
N ILE A 144 8.99 -10.07 -4.78
CA ILE A 144 8.38 -9.00 -3.95
C ILE A 144 7.52 -8.10 -4.84
N THR A 145 8.07 -7.60 -5.95
CA THR A 145 7.33 -6.74 -6.89
C THR A 145 6.09 -7.43 -7.44
N ALA A 146 6.19 -8.73 -7.73
CA ALA A 146 5.05 -9.52 -8.20
C ALA A 146 3.95 -9.64 -7.13
N VAL A 147 4.31 -9.98 -5.89
CA VAL A 147 3.39 -10.10 -4.75
C VAL A 147 2.67 -8.78 -4.47
N GLU A 148 3.42 -7.67 -4.41
CA GLU A 148 2.86 -6.34 -4.18
C GLU A 148 1.84 -5.94 -5.26
N ASN A 149 2.13 -6.22 -6.53
CA ASN A 149 1.22 -5.91 -7.62
C ASN A 149 -0.02 -6.80 -7.62
N LEU A 150 0.11 -8.10 -7.34
CA LEU A 150 -1.06 -8.99 -7.18
C LEU A 150 -1.97 -8.52 -6.04
N GLY A 151 -1.40 -8.10 -4.91
CA GLY A 151 -2.15 -7.49 -3.81
C GLY A 151 -2.88 -6.22 -4.26
N ARG A 152 -2.17 -5.29 -4.89
CA ARG A 152 -2.73 -4.01 -5.39
C ARG A 152 -3.85 -4.21 -6.41
N MET A 153 -3.72 -5.22 -7.27
CA MET A 153 -4.74 -5.60 -8.26
C MET A 153 -5.92 -6.36 -7.64
N ARG A 154 -5.84 -6.71 -6.36
CA ARG A 154 -6.82 -7.57 -5.66
C ARG A 154 -7.07 -8.90 -6.36
N ALA A 155 -6.00 -9.52 -6.88
CA ALA A 155 -6.02 -10.77 -7.63
C ALA A 155 -6.21 -11.97 -6.67
N ALA A 156 -7.43 -12.12 -6.15
CA ALA A 156 -7.78 -13.09 -5.09
C ALA A 156 -7.59 -14.57 -5.52
N GLU A 157 -7.56 -14.86 -6.81
CA GLU A 157 -7.29 -16.19 -7.36
C GLU A 157 -5.87 -16.69 -7.03
N PHE A 158 -4.93 -15.79 -6.70
CA PHE A 158 -3.56 -16.14 -6.34
C PHE A 158 -3.31 -16.21 -4.83
N GLN A 159 -4.34 -16.04 -3.99
CA GLN A 159 -4.26 -16.09 -2.53
C GLN A 159 -3.45 -17.30 -2.03
N SER A 160 -3.82 -18.51 -2.43
CA SER A 160 -3.17 -19.74 -1.95
C SER A 160 -1.68 -19.79 -2.32
N ARG A 161 -1.30 -19.31 -3.51
CA ARG A 161 0.11 -19.26 -3.91
C ARG A 161 0.92 -18.28 -3.04
N ILE A 162 0.31 -17.14 -2.65
CA ILE A 162 0.97 -16.18 -1.76
C ILE A 162 1.04 -16.72 -0.33
N GLU A 163 0.04 -17.48 0.15
CA GLU A 163 0.09 -18.18 1.43
C GLU A 163 1.22 -19.23 1.45
N ASP A 164 1.36 -20.04 0.40
CA ASP A 164 2.44 -21.03 0.27
C ASP A 164 3.81 -20.34 0.22
N LEU A 165 3.91 -19.26 -0.53
CA LEU A 165 5.12 -18.45 -0.61
C LEU A 165 5.51 -17.88 0.75
N LEU A 166 4.56 -17.39 1.55
CA LEU A 166 4.80 -16.91 2.92
C LEU A 166 5.40 -18.01 3.81
N GLN A 167 4.93 -19.27 3.68
CA GLN A 167 5.47 -20.40 4.45
C GLN A 167 6.92 -20.72 4.05
N ALA A 168 7.23 -20.66 2.76
CA ALA A 168 8.55 -21.00 2.23
C ALA A 168 9.57 -19.86 2.32
N ALA A 169 9.12 -18.61 2.39
CA ALA A 169 9.99 -17.43 2.33
C ALA A 169 10.95 -17.37 3.53
N THR A 170 12.21 -17.04 3.23
CA THR A 170 13.25 -16.74 4.22
C THR A 170 13.63 -15.26 4.22
N HIS A 171 13.37 -14.55 3.13
CA HIS A 171 13.67 -13.14 2.97
C HIS A 171 12.63 -12.28 3.72
N PRO A 172 13.04 -11.42 4.69
CA PRO A 172 12.10 -10.67 5.53
C PRO A 172 11.16 -9.75 4.75
N MET A 173 11.66 -9.04 3.74
CA MET A 173 10.82 -8.14 2.92
C MET A 173 9.78 -8.91 2.10
N LEU A 174 10.14 -10.11 1.61
CA LEU A 174 9.17 -10.97 0.91
C LEU A 174 8.06 -11.44 1.84
N MET A 175 8.40 -11.84 3.07
CA MET A 175 7.40 -12.21 4.08
C MET A 175 6.45 -11.03 4.38
N ALA A 176 7.00 -9.81 4.53
CA ALA A 176 6.19 -8.61 4.76
C ALA A 176 5.27 -8.32 3.57
N ALA A 177 5.79 -8.37 2.34
CA ALA A 177 5.01 -8.18 1.12
C ALA A 177 3.87 -9.22 1.01
N CYS A 178 4.13 -10.50 1.34
CA CYS A 178 3.09 -11.53 1.36
C CYS A 178 1.98 -11.20 2.37
N VAL A 179 2.33 -10.77 3.59
CA VAL A 179 1.35 -10.39 4.60
C VAL A 179 0.54 -9.18 4.15
N GLU A 180 1.18 -8.15 3.58
CA GLU A 180 0.50 -6.96 3.04
C GLU A 180 -0.43 -7.31 1.88
N ALA A 181 0.00 -8.14 0.94
CA ALA A 181 -0.86 -8.60 -0.14
C ALA A 181 -2.09 -9.35 0.39
N LEU A 182 -1.91 -10.19 1.42
CA LEU A 182 -3.01 -10.94 2.04
C LEU A 182 -4.00 -10.05 2.82
N VAL A 183 -3.68 -8.79 3.13
CA VAL A 183 -4.68 -7.80 3.59
C VAL A 183 -5.70 -7.51 2.49
N GLU A 184 -5.23 -7.38 1.26
CA GLU A 184 -6.06 -6.94 0.11
C GLU A 184 -6.81 -8.09 -0.57
N ILE A 185 -6.18 -9.27 -0.68
CA ILE A 185 -6.72 -10.41 -1.42
C ILE A 185 -7.10 -11.59 -0.54
N GLY A 186 -6.67 -11.59 0.73
CA GLY A 186 -6.86 -12.71 1.65
C GLY A 186 -8.31 -12.85 2.09
N ARG A 187 -8.53 -13.95 2.81
CA ARG A 187 -9.78 -14.29 3.48
C ARG A 187 -9.46 -14.68 4.91
N GLU A 188 -10.46 -15.03 5.67
CA GLU A 188 -10.29 -15.53 7.04
C GLU A 188 -9.27 -16.69 7.13
N SER A 189 -9.23 -17.56 6.11
CA SER A 189 -8.24 -18.65 6.02
C SER A 189 -6.78 -18.15 5.98
N SER A 190 -6.53 -16.96 5.44
CA SER A 190 -5.19 -16.37 5.35
C SER A 190 -4.63 -16.01 6.72
N LEU A 191 -5.49 -15.64 7.68
CA LEU A 191 -5.07 -15.43 9.07
C LEU A 191 -4.47 -16.70 9.68
N ALA A 192 -5.02 -17.89 9.37
CA ALA A 192 -4.47 -19.15 9.83
C ALA A 192 -3.09 -19.45 9.21
N ALA A 193 -2.87 -19.07 7.94
CA ALA A 193 -1.57 -19.20 7.29
C ALA A 193 -0.53 -18.25 7.92
N ILE A 194 -0.91 -17.00 8.20
CA ILE A 194 -0.04 -16.03 8.86
C ILE A 194 0.32 -16.47 10.28
N ARG A 195 -0.64 -16.98 11.04
CA ARG A 195 -0.40 -17.51 12.40
C ARG A 195 0.56 -18.70 12.42
N ARG A 196 0.46 -19.61 11.44
CA ARG A 196 1.43 -20.71 11.33
C ARG A 196 2.85 -20.20 11.14
N ARG A 197 3.00 -19.13 10.37
CA ARG A 197 4.31 -18.53 10.12
C ARG A 197 4.81 -17.69 11.30
N PHE A 198 3.91 -17.01 11.99
CA PHE A 198 4.16 -16.09 13.09
C PHE A 198 3.26 -16.42 14.29
N PRO A 199 3.58 -17.46 15.06
CA PRO A 199 2.68 -17.94 16.13
C PRO A 199 2.63 -17.02 17.37
N GLU A 200 3.63 -16.15 17.56
CA GLU A 200 3.74 -15.29 18.73
C GLU A 200 3.79 -13.80 18.32
N LEU A 201 2.62 -13.18 18.32
CA LEU A 201 2.45 -11.77 17.93
C LEU A 201 3.34 -10.82 18.75
N ALA A 202 3.48 -11.09 20.05
CA ALA A 202 4.29 -10.27 20.94
C ALA A 202 5.81 -10.32 20.65
N LYS A 203 6.29 -11.32 19.93
CA LYS A 203 7.71 -11.47 19.57
C LYS A 203 8.06 -10.96 18.18
N LEU A 204 7.07 -10.55 17.39
CA LEU A 204 7.32 -10.06 16.04
C LEU A 204 8.15 -8.77 16.05
N PRO A 205 9.13 -8.61 15.15
CA PRO A 205 9.74 -7.32 14.88
C PRO A 205 8.68 -6.28 14.46
N ASP A 206 8.88 -5.01 14.86
CA ASP A 206 7.89 -3.95 14.63
C ASP A 206 7.50 -3.78 13.16
N PHE A 207 8.43 -4.01 12.23
CA PHE A 207 8.16 -3.87 10.80
C PHE A 207 7.21 -4.94 10.25
N PHE A 208 7.11 -6.12 10.89
CA PHE A 208 6.09 -7.13 10.56
C PHE A 208 4.77 -6.89 11.28
N LEU A 209 4.84 -6.26 12.46
CA LEU A 209 3.66 -6.07 13.30
C LEU A 209 2.61 -5.21 12.61
N GLY A 210 3.02 -4.13 11.91
CA GLY A 210 2.10 -3.27 11.18
C GLY A 210 1.24 -4.00 10.14
N PRO A 211 1.84 -4.71 9.17
CA PRO A 211 1.09 -5.54 8.22
C PRO A 211 0.22 -6.60 8.90
N TYR A 212 0.71 -7.27 9.93
CA TYR A 212 -0.07 -8.29 10.63
C TYR A 212 -1.29 -7.69 11.35
N LEU A 213 -1.14 -6.53 12.00
CA LEU A 213 -2.25 -5.81 12.62
C LEU A 213 -3.35 -5.44 11.63
N LYS A 214 -3.00 -5.07 10.39
CA LYS A 214 -3.98 -4.84 9.32
C LYS A 214 -4.78 -6.10 8.98
N VAL A 215 -4.12 -7.27 8.93
CA VAL A 215 -4.82 -8.56 8.72
C VAL A 215 -5.75 -8.86 9.88
N LEU A 216 -5.31 -8.66 11.13
CA LEU A 216 -6.17 -8.83 12.31
C LEU A 216 -7.34 -7.85 12.31
N ALA A 217 -7.12 -6.59 11.89
CA ALA A 217 -8.19 -5.62 11.70
C ALA A 217 -9.23 -6.08 10.68
N ALA A 218 -8.81 -6.79 9.62
CA ALA A 218 -9.71 -7.29 8.58
C ALA A 218 -10.42 -8.60 8.98
N PHE A 219 -9.69 -9.55 9.59
CA PHE A 219 -10.14 -10.93 9.76
C PHE A 219 -10.09 -11.46 11.20
N GLY A 220 -9.54 -10.70 12.16
CA GLY A 220 -9.36 -11.14 13.55
C GLY A 220 -10.70 -11.33 14.28
N GLY A 221 -10.75 -12.34 15.13
CA GLY A 221 -11.88 -12.67 15.99
C GLY A 221 -11.64 -12.31 17.48
N ALA A 222 -12.57 -12.73 18.34
CA ALA A 222 -12.54 -12.42 19.78
C ALA A 222 -11.25 -12.85 20.50
N GLY A 223 -10.69 -14.00 20.14
CA GLY A 223 -9.42 -14.49 20.73
C GLY A 223 -8.24 -13.57 20.40
N ASP A 224 -8.22 -13.01 19.19
CA ASP A 224 -7.17 -12.09 18.75
C ASP A 224 -7.24 -10.74 19.44
N PHE A 225 -8.43 -10.30 19.79
CA PHE A 225 -8.64 -9.01 20.45
C PHE A 225 -7.82 -8.91 21.74
N ALA A 226 -7.84 -9.95 22.58
CA ALA A 226 -7.07 -9.99 23.82
C ALA A 226 -5.55 -10.01 23.54
N GLU A 227 -5.11 -10.73 22.51
CA GLU A 227 -3.71 -10.79 22.11
C GLU A 227 -3.21 -9.44 21.62
N VAL A 228 -3.99 -8.74 20.76
CA VAL A 228 -3.68 -7.38 20.28
C VAL A 228 -3.65 -6.38 21.42
N ALA A 229 -4.62 -6.40 22.34
CA ALA A 229 -4.64 -5.53 23.50
C ALA A 229 -3.45 -5.75 24.43
N GLY A 230 -3.00 -7.00 24.56
CA GLY A 230 -1.79 -7.36 25.29
C GLY A 230 -0.50 -6.75 24.77
N LEU A 231 -0.50 -6.18 23.55
CA LEU A 231 0.64 -5.45 22.99
C LEU A 231 0.78 -4.04 23.60
N LEU A 232 -0.29 -3.43 24.08
CA LEU A 232 -0.29 -2.05 24.59
C LEU A 232 0.75 -1.79 25.69
N PRO A 233 0.89 -2.66 26.73
CA PRO A 233 1.89 -2.46 27.78
C PRO A 233 3.31 -2.85 27.39
N VAL A 234 3.49 -3.67 26.32
CA VAL A 234 4.79 -4.26 25.99
C VAL A 234 5.45 -3.63 24.75
N ARG A 235 4.69 -2.91 23.95
CA ARG A 235 5.20 -2.23 22.74
C ARG A 235 5.37 -0.74 22.94
N GLY A 236 6.31 -0.15 22.19
CA GLY A 236 6.60 1.27 22.25
C GLY A 236 5.40 2.16 21.84
N PRO A 237 5.37 3.43 22.33
CA PRO A 237 4.26 4.36 22.07
C PRO A 237 3.97 4.58 20.58
N HIS A 238 4.97 4.45 19.70
CA HIS A 238 4.83 4.62 18.25
C HIS A 238 3.90 3.60 17.59
N LEU A 239 3.70 2.41 18.20
CA LEU A 239 2.78 1.38 17.70
C LEU A 239 1.37 1.49 18.26
N ARG A 240 1.16 2.27 19.32
CA ARG A 240 -0.17 2.43 19.97
C ARG A 240 -1.27 2.83 19.00
N PRO A 241 -1.07 3.79 18.06
CA PRO A 241 -2.11 4.13 17.09
C PRO A 241 -2.55 2.93 16.23
N ALA A 242 -1.59 2.11 15.78
CA ALA A 242 -1.88 0.93 14.97
C ALA A 242 -2.61 -0.15 15.78
N ILE A 243 -2.17 -0.40 17.02
CA ILE A 243 -2.80 -1.36 17.93
C ILE A 243 -4.24 -0.95 18.25
N LEU A 244 -4.46 0.30 18.66
CA LEU A 244 -5.79 0.82 18.98
C LEU A 244 -6.71 0.87 17.76
N GLY A 245 -6.19 1.27 16.59
CA GLY A 245 -6.93 1.23 15.34
C GLY A 245 -7.38 -0.19 14.96
N THR A 246 -6.52 -1.17 15.20
CA THR A 246 -6.86 -2.60 15.00
C THR A 246 -7.96 -3.05 15.96
N LEU A 247 -7.84 -2.72 17.25
CA LEU A 247 -8.87 -3.05 18.25
C LEU A 247 -10.23 -2.43 17.90
N LEU A 248 -10.25 -1.15 17.48
CA LEU A 248 -11.46 -0.48 17.02
C LEU A 248 -12.10 -1.20 15.82
N ALA A 249 -11.30 -1.58 14.83
CA ALA A 249 -11.80 -2.29 13.65
C ALA A 249 -12.35 -3.69 13.99
N MET A 250 -11.87 -4.31 15.06
CA MET A 250 -12.30 -5.64 15.51
C MET A 250 -13.56 -5.62 16.38
N LEU A 251 -13.91 -4.48 17.00
CA LEU A 251 -15.02 -4.40 17.97
C LEU A 251 -16.35 -4.96 17.46
N GLY A 252 -16.73 -4.66 16.22
CA GLY A 252 -17.99 -5.15 15.62
C GLY A 252 -18.06 -6.66 15.45
N ARG A 253 -16.93 -7.37 15.47
CA ARG A 253 -16.82 -8.83 15.34
C ARG A 253 -16.58 -9.54 16.67
N CYS A 254 -16.22 -8.78 17.70
CA CYS A 254 -15.86 -9.28 19.02
C CYS A 254 -17.01 -9.10 20.02
N GLN A 255 -18.23 -9.48 19.64
CA GLN A 255 -19.39 -9.51 20.53
C GLN A 255 -19.31 -10.69 21.48
N ALA A 256 -18.43 -10.68 22.43
CA ALA A 256 -18.33 -11.71 23.44
C ALA A 256 -18.34 -11.10 24.84
N ASP A 257 -18.54 -11.92 25.85
CA ASP A 257 -18.73 -11.76 27.29
C ASP A 257 -17.85 -10.72 28.04
N GLY A 258 -17.38 -9.71 27.34
CA GLY A 258 -16.51 -8.64 27.81
C GLY A 258 -15.02 -9.02 27.79
N PRO A 259 -14.13 -8.03 27.69
CA PRO A 259 -12.70 -8.28 27.72
C PRO A 259 -12.29 -8.65 29.15
N GLY A 260 -11.27 -9.52 29.26
CA GLY A 260 -10.67 -9.82 30.55
C GLY A 260 -10.07 -8.56 31.24
N GLU A 261 -9.88 -8.64 32.53
CA GLU A 261 -9.38 -7.50 33.36
C GLU A 261 -8.05 -6.93 32.83
N ALA A 262 -7.17 -7.76 32.28
CA ALA A 262 -5.90 -7.32 31.72
C ALA A 262 -6.09 -6.37 30.53
N VAL A 263 -7.08 -6.63 29.67
CA VAL A 263 -7.41 -5.79 28.51
C VAL A 263 -7.97 -4.44 29.00
N LEU A 264 -8.89 -4.45 29.97
CA LEU A 264 -9.45 -3.22 30.53
C LEU A 264 -8.38 -2.37 31.21
N ALA A 265 -7.48 -3.00 31.96
CA ALA A 265 -6.37 -2.32 32.61
C ALA A 265 -5.43 -1.67 31.59
N ALA A 266 -5.09 -2.37 30.52
CA ALA A 266 -4.24 -1.83 29.46
C ALA A 266 -4.88 -0.62 28.74
N LEU A 267 -6.17 -0.68 28.43
CA LEU A 267 -6.90 0.40 27.81
C LEU A 267 -7.07 1.63 28.73
N ARG A 268 -7.35 1.40 30.03
CA ARG A 268 -7.41 2.47 31.04
C ARG A 268 -6.06 3.17 31.17
N ALA A 269 -4.97 2.42 31.23
CA ALA A 269 -3.64 2.99 31.29
C ALA A 269 -3.36 3.93 30.12
N VAL A 270 -3.71 3.54 28.88
CA VAL A 270 -3.58 4.42 27.72
C VAL A 270 -4.47 5.66 27.83
N ALA A 271 -5.69 5.54 28.35
CA ALA A 271 -6.62 6.65 28.49
C ALA A 271 -6.16 7.69 29.54
N GLU A 272 -5.48 7.25 30.60
CA GLU A 272 -5.03 8.07 31.74
C GLU A 272 -3.63 8.67 31.55
N ASP A 273 -2.74 8.01 30.80
CA ASP A 273 -1.33 8.33 30.68
C ASP A 273 -1.04 9.48 29.70
N GLY A 274 0.22 9.94 29.64
CA GLY A 274 0.75 10.97 28.73
C GLY A 274 0.81 10.59 27.25
N ASP A 275 0.00 9.67 26.79
CA ASP A 275 -0.14 9.29 25.40
C ASP A 275 -0.73 10.42 24.54
N PRO A 276 -0.47 10.38 23.21
CA PRO A 276 -1.10 11.32 22.29
C PRO A 276 -2.62 11.37 22.45
N PRO A 277 -3.25 12.55 22.40
CA PRO A 277 -4.69 12.73 22.64
C PRO A 277 -5.57 11.79 21.82
N LEU A 278 -5.19 11.50 20.58
CA LEU A 278 -5.92 10.58 19.72
C LEU A 278 -5.89 9.13 20.24
N CYS A 279 -4.76 8.67 20.77
CA CYS A 279 -4.66 7.33 21.36
C CYS A 279 -5.54 7.22 22.60
N ARG A 280 -5.55 8.24 23.44
CA ARG A 280 -6.40 8.32 24.64
C ARG A 280 -7.88 8.32 24.27
N TYR A 281 -8.27 9.10 23.27
CA TYR A 281 -9.63 9.06 22.69
C TYR A 281 -10.02 7.66 22.21
N GLN A 282 -9.16 7.03 21.43
CA GLN A 282 -9.41 5.69 20.89
C GLN A 282 -9.57 4.64 22.01
N ALA A 283 -8.74 4.70 23.05
CA ALA A 283 -8.85 3.80 24.21
C ALA A 283 -10.19 3.99 24.95
N VAL A 284 -10.61 5.23 25.16
CA VAL A 284 -11.92 5.57 25.76
C VAL A 284 -13.07 5.05 24.88
N ARG A 285 -12.99 5.23 23.57
CA ARG A 285 -13.99 4.70 22.61
C ARG A 285 -14.10 3.18 22.63
N ILE A 286 -12.96 2.48 22.74
CA ILE A 286 -12.93 1.03 22.86
C ILE A 286 -13.59 0.61 24.19
N LEU A 287 -13.24 1.23 25.31
CA LEU A 287 -13.86 0.97 26.60
C LEU A 287 -15.38 1.20 26.59
N GLY A 288 -15.85 2.18 25.83
CA GLY A 288 -17.27 2.49 25.64
C GLY A 288 -18.13 1.32 25.14
N HIS A 289 -17.52 0.28 24.59
CA HIS A 289 -18.24 -0.93 24.15
C HIS A 289 -18.74 -1.80 25.31
N TRP A 290 -18.18 -1.62 26.51
CA TRP A 290 -18.49 -2.41 27.70
C TRP A 290 -19.08 -1.58 28.84
N THR A 291 -19.83 -0.55 28.52
CA THR A 291 -20.53 0.31 29.49
C THR A 291 -21.54 -0.45 30.38
N ALA A 292 -21.97 -1.66 29.98
CA ALA A 292 -22.76 -2.54 30.85
C ALA A 292 -22.02 -2.93 32.13
N ARG A 293 -20.70 -2.91 32.13
CA ARG A 293 -19.89 -3.10 33.34
C ARG A 293 -19.85 -1.81 34.15
N GLU A 294 -20.18 -1.89 35.44
CA GLU A 294 -20.23 -0.71 36.32
C GLU A 294 -18.86 -0.04 36.48
N ASP A 295 -17.78 -0.83 36.58
CA ASP A 295 -16.42 -0.32 36.73
C ASP A 295 -15.94 0.45 35.48
N VAL A 296 -16.34 -0.02 34.29
CA VAL A 296 -16.06 0.68 33.03
C VAL A 296 -16.91 1.95 32.92
N CYS A 297 -18.18 1.87 33.24
CA CYS A 297 -19.07 3.04 33.22
C CYS A 297 -18.58 4.14 34.18
N ALA A 298 -18.20 3.76 35.41
CA ALA A 298 -17.66 4.72 36.39
C ALA A 298 -16.35 5.36 35.89
N PHE A 299 -15.47 4.58 35.26
CA PHE A 299 -14.26 5.11 34.64
C PHE A 299 -14.58 6.13 33.54
N LEU A 300 -15.52 5.81 32.63
CA LEU A 300 -15.92 6.74 31.56
C LEU A 300 -16.56 8.02 32.10
N VAL A 301 -17.34 7.91 33.16
CA VAL A 301 -17.87 9.10 33.89
C VAL A 301 -16.74 9.99 34.43
N SER A 302 -15.69 9.37 35.02
CA SER A 302 -14.52 10.14 35.47
C SER A 302 -13.79 10.84 34.32
N CYS A 303 -13.73 10.22 33.12
CA CYS A 303 -13.14 10.79 31.92
C CYS A 303 -13.85 12.07 31.43
N LEU A 304 -15.12 12.31 31.78
CA LEU A 304 -15.84 13.55 31.46
C LEU A 304 -15.20 14.80 32.10
N SER A 305 -14.42 14.63 33.16
CA SER A 305 -13.68 15.71 33.83
C SER A 305 -12.21 15.80 33.43
N SER A 306 -11.78 15.06 32.39
CA SER A 306 -10.41 15.11 31.91
C SER A 306 -10.01 16.48 31.38
N ALA A 307 -8.78 16.90 31.65
CA ALA A 307 -8.23 18.13 31.07
C ALA A 307 -8.15 18.04 29.53
N GLU A 308 -7.97 16.82 29.02
CA GLU A 308 -7.83 16.56 27.57
C GLU A 308 -9.21 16.51 26.89
N ARG A 309 -9.42 17.42 25.94
CA ARG A 309 -10.68 17.57 25.19
C ARG A 309 -11.14 16.25 24.53
N LEU A 310 -10.23 15.57 23.82
CA LEU A 310 -10.60 14.36 23.09
C LEU A 310 -11.00 13.22 24.03
N VAL A 311 -10.44 13.16 25.24
CA VAL A 311 -10.86 12.19 26.26
C VAL A 311 -12.29 12.47 26.72
N ARG A 312 -12.63 13.75 26.99
CA ARG A 312 -14.00 14.15 27.34
C ARG A 312 -14.98 13.83 26.22
N LEU A 313 -14.60 14.13 24.96
CA LEU A 313 -15.43 13.83 23.80
C LEU A 313 -15.70 12.32 23.68
N GLY A 314 -14.66 11.49 23.71
CA GLY A 314 -14.81 10.04 23.63
C GLY A 314 -15.65 9.45 24.76
N ALA A 315 -15.52 9.99 25.96
CA ALA A 315 -16.32 9.58 27.11
C ALA A 315 -17.82 9.95 26.93
N ALA A 316 -18.10 11.19 26.52
CA ALA A 316 -19.47 11.65 26.26
C ALA A 316 -20.15 10.82 25.16
N GLU A 317 -19.49 10.61 24.04
CA GLU A 317 -19.99 9.77 22.93
C GLU A 317 -20.25 8.32 23.38
N SER A 318 -19.35 7.74 24.18
CA SER A 318 -19.47 6.37 24.65
C SER A 318 -20.60 6.19 25.65
N LEU A 319 -20.74 7.11 26.61
CA LEU A 319 -21.80 7.11 27.61
C LEU A 319 -23.18 7.36 26.96
N ARG A 320 -23.26 8.28 26.00
CA ARG A 320 -24.49 8.53 25.25
C ARG A 320 -24.92 7.30 24.44
N ALA A 321 -23.99 6.68 23.74
CA ALA A 321 -24.25 5.47 22.96
C ALA A 321 -24.69 4.28 23.84
N SER A 322 -24.38 4.29 25.12
CA SER A 322 -24.78 3.23 26.05
C SER A 322 -26.29 3.20 26.31
N GLY A 323 -26.99 4.34 26.15
CA GLY A 323 -28.42 4.48 26.45
C GLY A 323 -28.79 4.23 27.91
N ARG A 324 -27.83 4.28 28.85
CA ARG A 324 -28.07 4.03 30.29
C ARG A 324 -28.71 5.25 30.98
N PRO A 325 -29.93 5.12 31.52
CA PRO A 325 -30.62 6.25 32.15
C PRO A 325 -29.87 6.88 33.32
N GLU A 326 -29.08 6.09 34.06
CA GLU A 326 -28.33 6.54 35.24
C GLU A 326 -27.16 7.48 34.88
N VAL A 327 -26.69 7.52 33.63
CA VAL A 327 -25.62 8.46 33.23
C VAL A 327 -26.16 9.80 32.69
N GLU A 328 -27.44 9.88 32.34
CA GLU A 328 -28.05 11.12 31.79
C GLU A 328 -27.92 12.33 32.76
N PRO A 329 -28.22 12.19 34.06
CA PRO A 329 -28.05 13.30 35.00
C PRO A 329 -26.59 13.76 35.14
N LEU A 330 -25.63 12.81 35.03
CA LEU A 330 -24.20 13.11 35.13
C LEU A 330 -23.72 13.85 33.89
N MET A 331 -24.19 13.45 32.72
CA MET A 331 -23.90 14.13 31.46
C MET A 331 -24.49 15.53 31.41
N ALA A 332 -25.72 15.69 31.87
CA ALA A 332 -26.38 17.00 31.96
C ALA A 332 -25.66 17.95 32.96
N ALA A 333 -25.23 17.43 34.10
CA ALA A 333 -24.43 18.20 35.05
C ALA A 333 -23.10 18.65 34.44
N ARG A 334 -22.42 17.76 33.70
CA ARG A 334 -21.16 18.09 33.04
C ARG A 334 -21.33 19.13 31.93
N ALA A 335 -22.43 19.09 31.19
CA ALA A 335 -22.72 20.05 30.13
C ALA A 335 -22.78 21.49 30.63
N LEU A 336 -23.18 21.74 31.91
CA LEU A 336 -23.19 23.06 32.49
C LEU A 336 -21.80 23.67 32.71
N GLU A 337 -20.77 22.83 32.76
CA GLU A 337 -19.36 23.22 33.00
C GLU A 337 -18.50 23.13 31.73
N GLU A 338 -19.02 22.56 30.64
CA GLU A 338 -18.29 22.37 29.41
C GLU A 338 -18.32 23.63 28.53
N SER A 339 -17.24 23.90 27.84
CA SER A 339 -17.10 25.04 26.92
C SER A 339 -16.84 24.64 25.47
N ASP A 340 -16.52 23.38 25.22
CA ASP A 340 -16.23 22.88 23.88
C ASP A 340 -17.52 22.43 23.19
N GLU A 341 -17.79 23.00 22.02
CA GLU A 341 -19.02 22.76 21.26
C GLU A 341 -19.22 21.29 20.84
N GLU A 342 -18.15 20.57 20.43
CA GLU A 342 -18.26 19.16 20.04
C GLU A 342 -18.55 18.28 21.25
N VAL A 343 -17.93 18.58 22.39
CA VAL A 343 -18.21 17.85 23.64
C VAL A 343 -19.64 18.13 24.12
N LEU A 344 -20.13 19.38 24.05
CA LEU A 344 -21.51 19.74 24.37
C LEU A 344 -22.50 18.98 23.48
N GLN A 345 -22.25 18.93 22.16
CA GLN A 345 -23.07 18.13 21.24
C GLN A 345 -23.08 16.66 21.61
N ALA A 346 -21.93 16.10 21.99
CA ALA A 346 -21.82 14.70 22.41
C ALA A 346 -22.55 14.47 23.75
N LEU A 347 -22.59 15.45 24.65
CA LEU A 347 -23.35 15.38 25.88
C LEU A 347 -24.88 15.54 25.67
N GLY A 348 -25.32 16.00 24.49
CA GLY A 348 -26.74 16.09 24.15
C GLY A 348 -27.34 17.50 24.25
N CYS A 349 -26.48 18.52 24.26
CA CYS A 349 -26.86 19.95 24.34
C CYS A 349 -26.68 20.64 23.00
#